data_2ac611792d3892c43f80ad6474f7be3c
#
_entry.id   2ac611792d3892c43f80ad6474f7be3c
#
_cell.length_a   1.000
_cell.length_b   1.000
_cell.length_c   1.000
_cell.angle_alpha   90.00
_cell.angle_beta   90.00
_cell.angle_gamma   90.00
#
_symmetry.space_group_name_H-M   'P 1'
#
loop_
_entity.id
_entity.type
_entity.pdbx_description
1 polymer ?
#
loop_
_entity_poly.entity_id
_entity_poly.type
_entity_poly.pdbx_seq_one_letter_code
_entity_poly.pdbx_strand_id
1 'polypeptide(L)'
;MKKPHSLLNVFLSLAFIVMCLAVGPNDAVAQSKPTVHQTTLEEAGQKTPEVTTEEVQRILASKSEPLLDVRSAQEYAIAHIPGSINLYEKEVERITQAYPDKSTRMVLYCNGPFCGKSKRLSEQLVKLGYTNVRRYQLGLPVWRALGNSVQTDLEGFKYVFKGDKTAVYVDARGPSEFAKGSVPWAVNIQAGEADKANEDGRLPHKDKGTRVIVFADTAEEARRVGEEIARKAYWNSSYFGGTFAELKSAKLW
;
A
#
# COMPACT_ATOMS: atom_id res chain seq x y z
N MET A 1 105.02 9.30 24.51
CA MET A 1 104.67 9.17 25.94
C MET A 1 103.41 9.92 26.22
N LYS A 2 102.47 9.30 26.96
CA LYS A 2 101.22 9.81 27.57
C LYS A 2 100.04 10.16 26.63
N LYS A 3 99.06 9.31 26.70
CA LYS A 3 97.63 9.54 26.42
C LYS A 3 97.08 10.64 27.33
N PRO A 4 95.97 11.30 26.89
CA PRO A 4 94.80 11.24 27.69
C PRO A 4 93.46 10.99 26.93
N HIS A 5 92.64 10.32 27.58
CA HIS A 5 91.25 10.09 27.73
C HIS A 5 90.27 10.91 26.90
N SER A 6 89.52 10.25 26.03
CA SER A 6 88.29 10.68 25.40
C SER A 6 87.12 10.42 26.32
N LEU A 7 86.38 11.48 26.61
CA LEU A 7 85.08 11.37 27.27
C LEU A 7 83.97 11.17 26.23
N LEU A 8 83.29 10.04 26.37
CA LEU A 8 82.19 9.63 25.51
C LEU A 8 80.89 10.28 26.02
N ASN A 9 80.43 11.29 25.30
CA ASN A 9 79.09 11.84 25.55
C ASN A 9 78.04 10.98 24.89
N VAL A 10 77.24 10.29 25.71
CA VAL A 10 76.07 9.59 25.26
C VAL A 10 74.90 10.58 25.20
N PHE A 11 74.53 11.00 23.99
CA PHE A 11 73.31 11.73 23.77
C PHE A 11 72.17 10.73 23.67
N LEU A 12 71.30 10.70 24.67
CA LEU A 12 70.06 9.94 24.70
C LEU A 12 69.03 10.74 23.90
N SER A 13 68.85 10.39 22.63
CA SER A 13 67.82 10.95 21.76
C SER A 13 66.49 10.32 22.12
N LEU A 14 65.65 11.04 22.84
CA LEU A 14 64.25 10.68 23.09
C LEU A 14 63.46 10.89 21.79
N ALA A 15 63.20 9.83 21.01
CA ALA A 15 62.32 9.90 19.88
C ALA A 15 60.88 9.95 20.37
N PHE A 16 60.27 11.13 20.32
CA PHE A 16 58.80 11.27 20.44
C PHE A 16 58.13 10.72 19.18
N ILE A 17 57.58 9.51 19.28
CA ILE A 17 56.70 8.99 18.25
C ILE A 17 55.36 9.74 18.41
N VAL A 18 55.15 10.76 17.59
CA VAL A 18 53.84 11.38 17.40
C VAL A 18 53.01 10.40 16.60
N MET A 19 52.19 9.63 17.28
CA MET A 19 51.16 8.76 16.65
C MET A 19 50.05 9.68 16.13
N CYS A 20 50.18 10.11 14.86
CA CYS A 20 49.07 10.74 14.16
C CYS A 20 47.97 9.70 14.01
N LEU A 21 46.96 9.76 14.90
CA LEU A 21 45.65 9.15 14.67
C LEU A 21 45.06 9.85 13.43
N ALA A 22 45.18 9.22 12.30
CA ALA A 22 44.41 9.57 11.10
C ALA A 22 42.92 9.35 11.46
N VAL A 23 42.26 10.42 11.84
CA VAL A 23 40.78 10.47 11.85
C VAL A 23 40.44 10.41 10.36
N GLY A 24 40.03 9.22 9.92
CA GLY A 24 39.47 9.04 8.57
C GLY A 24 38.29 10.00 8.39
N PRO A 25 37.97 10.38 7.15
CA PRO A 25 36.83 11.23 6.90
C PRO A 25 35.60 10.52 7.51
N ASN A 26 34.96 11.18 8.47
CA ASN A 26 33.60 10.81 8.83
C ASN A 26 32.79 10.88 7.56
N ASP A 27 32.49 9.72 6.98
CA ASP A 27 31.40 9.60 6.02
C ASP A 27 30.15 10.04 6.77
N ALA A 28 29.91 11.34 6.77
CA ALA A 28 28.63 11.90 7.11
C ALA A 28 27.67 11.31 6.06
N VAL A 29 27.06 10.19 6.39
CA VAL A 29 25.93 9.66 5.64
C VAL A 29 24.97 10.82 5.59
N ALA A 30 24.91 11.46 4.42
CA ALA A 30 23.97 12.53 4.16
C ALA A 30 22.59 11.95 4.41
N GLN A 31 22.00 12.27 5.57
CA GLN A 31 20.63 11.89 5.88
C GLN A 31 19.77 12.51 4.78
N SER A 32 19.32 11.67 3.86
CA SER A 32 18.37 12.09 2.84
C SER A 32 17.15 12.67 3.58
N LYS A 33 16.69 13.85 3.12
CA LYS A 33 15.48 14.44 3.70
C LYS A 33 14.39 13.39 3.67
N PRO A 34 13.63 13.22 4.79
CA PRO A 34 12.57 12.21 4.85
C PRO A 34 11.59 12.47 3.72
N THR A 35 11.16 11.41 3.06
CA THR A 35 10.11 11.50 2.04
C THR A 35 8.80 11.90 2.71
N VAL A 36 7.83 12.42 1.94
CA VAL A 36 6.46 12.69 2.45
C VAL A 36 5.89 11.47 3.17
N HIS A 37 6.18 10.28 2.67
CA HIS A 37 5.81 9.00 3.27
C HIS A 37 6.42 8.83 4.68
N GLN A 38 7.71 9.06 4.83
CA GLN A 38 8.41 8.94 6.12
C GLN A 38 7.93 10.01 7.11
N THR A 39 7.75 11.25 6.65
CA THR A 39 7.22 12.34 7.49
C THR A 39 5.81 12.04 8.00
N THR A 40 4.97 11.38 7.19
CA THR A 40 3.60 11.02 7.58
C THR A 40 3.59 9.90 8.64
N LEU A 41 4.62 9.04 8.66
CA LEU A 41 4.79 7.99 9.66
C LEU A 41 5.38 8.51 10.99
N GLU A 42 5.84 9.75 11.06
CA GLU A 42 6.44 10.35 12.26
C GLU A 42 5.46 11.30 12.98
N GLU A 43 4.21 10.93 13.10
CA GLU A 43 3.20 11.75 13.77
C GLU A 43 3.56 11.97 15.25
N ALA A 44 3.66 13.24 15.67
CA ALA A 44 3.94 13.59 17.06
C ALA A 44 2.83 13.11 18.01
N GLY A 45 3.21 12.49 19.14
CA GLY A 45 2.26 11.99 20.13
C GLY A 45 1.51 10.72 19.72
N GLN A 46 2.08 9.95 18.83
CA GLN A 46 1.56 8.68 18.35
C GLN A 46 1.32 7.67 19.48
N LYS A 47 0.08 7.23 19.65
CA LYS A 47 -0.30 6.23 20.66
C LYS A 47 -0.24 4.79 20.19
N THR A 48 -0.30 4.58 18.88
CA THR A 48 -0.23 3.26 18.24
C THR A 48 0.79 3.29 17.12
N PRO A 49 1.67 2.27 17.02
CA PRO A 49 2.68 2.22 15.97
C PRO A 49 2.07 2.24 14.56
N GLU A 50 2.80 2.83 13.63
CA GLU A 50 2.43 2.81 12.22
C GLU A 50 3.26 1.77 11.48
N VAL A 51 2.68 1.26 10.38
CA VAL A 51 3.33 0.30 9.49
C VAL A 51 3.50 0.92 8.10
N THR A 52 4.57 0.51 7.42
CA THR A 52 4.85 0.95 6.04
C THR A 52 4.01 0.16 5.03
N THR A 53 3.98 0.64 3.78
CA THR A 53 3.32 -0.09 2.69
C THR A 53 3.96 -1.46 2.46
N GLU A 54 5.28 -1.54 2.51
CA GLU A 54 6.03 -2.80 2.35
C GLU A 54 5.73 -3.79 3.48
N GLU A 55 5.49 -3.28 4.69
CA GLU A 55 5.07 -4.14 5.80
C GLU A 55 3.66 -4.66 5.59
N VAL A 56 2.71 -3.83 5.12
CA VAL A 56 1.38 -4.29 4.75
C VAL A 56 1.43 -5.35 3.66
N GLN A 57 2.27 -5.17 2.63
CA GLN A 57 2.46 -6.18 1.58
C GLN A 57 2.96 -7.51 2.15
N ARG A 58 3.94 -7.48 3.07
CA ARG A 58 4.43 -8.69 3.74
C ARG A 58 3.35 -9.38 4.59
N ILE A 59 2.56 -8.60 5.33
CA ILE A 59 1.44 -9.09 6.14
C ILE A 59 0.43 -9.83 5.28
N LEU A 60 0.03 -9.23 4.15
CA LEU A 60 -0.91 -9.82 3.21
C LEU A 60 -0.37 -11.09 2.55
N ALA A 61 0.89 -11.09 2.13
CA ALA A 61 1.54 -12.24 1.52
C ALA A 61 1.67 -13.43 2.48
N SER A 62 2.03 -13.16 3.74
CA SER A 62 2.21 -14.20 4.78
C SER A 62 0.92 -14.54 5.54
N LYS A 63 -0.14 -13.75 5.39
CA LYS A 63 -1.38 -13.84 6.18
C LYS A 63 -1.11 -13.90 7.69
N SER A 64 -0.07 -13.20 8.14
CA SER A 64 0.43 -13.28 9.52
C SER A 64 -0.48 -12.59 10.54
N GLU A 65 -1.28 -11.64 10.11
CA GLU A 65 -2.20 -10.88 10.95
C GLU A 65 -3.31 -10.24 10.10
N PRO A 66 -4.48 -9.93 10.68
CA PRO A 66 -5.56 -9.28 9.97
C PRO A 66 -5.23 -7.83 9.63
N LEU A 67 -5.53 -7.44 8.38
CA LEU A 67 -5.58 -6.06 7.92
C LEU A 67 -7.05 -5.62 7.92
N LEU A 68 -7.39 -4.65 8.77
CA LEU A 68 -8.77 -4.21 8.98
C LEU A 68 -9.04 -2.89 8.27
N ASP A 69 -9.97 -2.90 7.33
CA ASP A 69 -10.54 -1.69 6.74
C ASP A 69 -11.63 -1.13 7.66
N VAL A 70 -11.37 0.01 8.27
CA VAL A 70 -12.28 0.61 9.25
C VAL A 70 -13.25 1.64 8.65
N ARG A 71 -13.35 1.65 7.32
CA ARG A 71 -14.31 2.48 6.58
C ARG A 71 -15.69 1.84 6.56
N SER A 72 -16.68 2.56 6.07
CA SER A 72 -18.03 2.02 5.89
C SER A 72 -18.03 0.83 4.92
N ALA A 73 -19.02 -0.06 5.05
CA ALA A 73 -19.19 -1.20 4.15
C ALA A 73 -19.31 -0.77 2.67
N GLN A 74 -19.93 0.36 2.40
CA GLN A 74 -20.03 0.90 1.04
C GLN A 74 -18.66 1.34 0.49
N GLU A 75 -17.85 2.08 1.28
CA GLU A 75 -16.50 2.49 0.88
C GLU A 75 -15.61 1.27 0.62
N TYR A 76 -15.73 0.24 1.47
CA TYR A 76 -15.01 -1.02 1.31
C TYR A 76 -15.44 -1.75 0.03
N ALA A 77 -16.73 -1.94 -0.18
CA ALA A 77 -17.25 -2.65 -1.36
C ALA A 77 -16.82 -1.98 -2.68
N ILE A 78 -16.80 -0.63 -2.72
CA ILE A 78 -16.36 0.11 -3.91
C ILE A 78 -14.88 -0.11 -4.18
N ALA A 79 -14.04 -0.13 -3.13
CA ALA A 79 -12.61 -0.28 -3.31
C ALA A 79 -11.91 -0.55 -1.98
N HIS A 80 -11.15 -1.64 -1.86
CA HIS A 80 -10.38 -1.99 -0.68
C HIS A 80 -9.06 -2.67 -1.02
N ILE A 81 -8.17 -2.78 -0.06
CA ILE A 81 -6.93 -3.54 -0.19
C ILE A 81 -7.28 -5.03 -0.21
N PRO A 82 -6.91 -5.79 -1.27
CA PRO A 82 -7.24 -7.22 -1.36
C PRO A 82 -6.73 -8.01 -0.15
N GLY A 83 -7.60 -8.86 0.40
CA GLY A 83 -7.30 -9.63 1.61
C GLY A 83 -7.55 -8.90 2.92
N SER A 84 -7.94 -7.63 2.90
CA SER A 84 -8.41 -6.93 4.10
C SER A 84 -9.83 -7.35 4.48
N ILE A 85 -10.18 -7.09 5.74
CA ILE A 85 -11.50 -7.41 6.31
C ILE A 85 -12.16 -6.09 6.70
N ASN A 86 -13.43 -5.89 6.30
CA ASN A 86 -14.16 -4.71 6.70
C ASN A 86 -14.75 -4.85 8.12
N LEU A 87 -14.28 -3.98 9.01
CA LEU A 87 -14.84 -3.80 10.34
C LEU A 87 -14.93 -2.31 10.63
N TYR A 88 -16.13 -1.76 10.44
CA TYR A 88 -16.38 -0.32 10.50
C TYR A 88 -16.03 0.28 11.86
N GLU A 89 -15.41 1.47 11.87
CA GLU A 89 -14.93 2.12 13.10
C GLU A 89 -15.98 2.29 14.21
N LYS A 90 -17.27 2.36 13.85
CA LYS A 90 -18.38 2.49 14.81
C LYS A 90 -18.87 1.15 15.36
N GLU A 91 -18.37 0.04 14.84
CA GLU A 91 -18.77 -1.32 15.22
C GLU A 91 -17.68 -2.01 16.05
N VAL A 92 -17.15 -1.33 17.07
CA VAL A 92 -16.05 -1.82 17.92
C VAL A 92 -16.38 -3.18 18.55
N GLU A 93 -17.64 -3.41 18.91
CA GLU A 93 -18.12 -4.68 19.47
C GLU A 93 -17.88 -5.85 18.51
N ARG A 94 -18.09 -5.66 17.21
CA ARG A 94 -17.77 -6.70 16.20
C ARG A 94 -16.29 -7.05 16.19
N ILE A 95 -15.42 -6.04 16.37
CA ILE A 95 -13.96 -6.28 16.43
C ILE A 95 -13.62 -7.08 17.69
N THR A 96 -14.18 -6.70 18.84
CA THR A 96 -13.91 -7.39 20.11
C THR A 96 -14.49 -8.80 20.16
N GLN A 97 -15.56 -9.06 19.42
CA GLN A 97 -16.13 -10.40 19.25
C GLN A 97 -15.30 -11.24 18.29
N ALA A 98 -14.86 -10.67 17.16
CA ALA A 98 -14.06 -11.39 16.17
C ALA A 98 -12.64 -11.70 16.68
N TYR A 99 -12.09 -10.82 17.53
CA TYR A 99 -10.74 -10.91 18.08
C TYR A 99 -10.76 -10.75 19.61
N PRO A 100 -11.28 -11.73 20.38
CA PRO A 100 -11.42 -11.62 21.83
C PRO A 100 -10.06 -11.63 22.56
N ASP A 101 -9.02 -12.22 21.98
CA ASP A 101 -7.66 -12.18 22.52
C ASP A 101 -7.07 -10.79 22.34
N LYS A 102 -6.82 -10.11 23.46
CA LYS A 102 -6.28 -8.75 23.50
C LYS A 102 -4.82 -8.66 23.04
N SER A 103 -4.11 -9.78 22.94
CA SER A 103 -2.77 -9.88 22.39
C SER A 103 -2.75 -10.03 20.87
N THR A 104 -3.91 -10.19 20.22
CA THR A 104 -4.00 -10.32 18.76
C THR A 104 -3.32 -9.15 18.06
N ARG A 105 -2.37 -9.46 17.18
CA ARG A 105 -1.74 -8.48 16.31
C ARG A 105 -2.73 -8.10 15.21
N MET A 106 -2.91 -6.81 14.96
CA MET A 106 -3.78 -6.34 13.89
C MET A 106 -3.31 -4.99 13.34
N VAL A 107 -3.57 -4.75 12.07
CA VAL A 107 -3.31 -3.47 11.40
C VAL A 107 -4.63 -2.86 10.93
N LEU A 108 -4.87 -1.60 11.26
CA LEU A 108 -6.04 -0.84 10.85
C LEU A 108 -5.69 0.16 9.76
N TYR A 109 -6.53 0.33 8.74
CA TYR A 109 -6.37 1.39 7.75
C TYR A 109 -7.69 2.07 7.39
N CYS A 110 -7.60 3.27 6.81
CA CYS A 110 -8.74 4.03 6.29
C CYS A 110 -8.37 4.83 5.02
N ASN A 111 -8.97 6.01 4.83
CA ASN A 111 -8.77 6.87 3.65
C ASN A 111 -7.52 7.75 3.71
N GLY A 112 -6.44 7.31 4.33
CA GLY A 112 -5.13 7.93 4.25
C GLY A 112 -4.79 8.90 5.38
N PRO A 113 -3.72 9.70 5.20
CA PRO A 113 -3.04 10.41 6.29
C PRO A 113 -3.93 11.33 7.10
N PHE A 114 -4.89 11.96 6.44
CA PHE A 114 -5.80 12.92 7.07
C PHE A 114 -7.11 12.29 7.59
N CYS A 115 -7.28 10.98 7.44
CA CYS A 115 -8.45 10.26 7.92
C CYS A 115 -8.24 9.81 9.37
N GLY A 116 -8.96 10.41 10.31
CA GLY A 116 -8.85 10.07 11.73
C GLY A 116 -9.52 8.76 12.17
N LYS A 117 -10.19 7.99 11.26
CA LYS A 117 -10.94 6.79 11.64
C LYS A 117 -10.04 5.70 12.25
N SER A 118 -8.95 5.32 11.55
CA SER A 118 -8.01 4.31 12.04
C SER A 118 -7.33 4.75 13.35
N LYS A 119 -7.00 6.03 13.49
CA LYS A 119 -6.42 6.59 14.72
C LYS A 119 -7.40 6.46 15.90
N ARG A 120 -8.63 6.98 15.75
CA ARG A 120 -9.63 6.92 16.83
C ARG A 120 -9.91 5.49 17.27
N LEU A 121 -10.10 4.59 16.30
CA LEU A 121 -10.40 3.19 16.61
C LEU A 121 -9.21 2.48 17.25
N SER A 122 -7.99 2.68 16.77
CA SER A 122 -6.80 2.07 17.39
C SER A 122 -6.61 2.53 18.83
N GLU A 123 -6.79 3.82 19.11
CA GLU A 123 -6.74 4.36 20.47
C GLU A 123 -7.86 3.79 21.37
N GLN A 124 -9.04 3.57 20.82
CA GLN A 124 -10.15 2.93 21.54
C GLN A 124 -9.85 1.47 21.86
N LEU A 125 -9.31 0.71 20.93
CA LEU A 125 -8.90 -0.67 21.14
C LEU A 125 -7.81 -0.77 22.22
N VAL A 126 -6.82 0.14 22.21
CA VAL A 126 -5.80 0.20 23.26
C VAL A 126 -6.45 0.45 24.63
N LYS A 127 -7.43 1.37 24.75
CA LYS A 127 -8.18 1.60 25.99
C LYS A 127 -8.96 0.36 26.45
N LEU A 128 -9.37 -0.49 25.50
CA LEU A 128 -10.05 -1.78 25.78
C LEU A 128 -9.06 -2.91 26.10
N GLY A 129 -7.76 -2.61 26.20
CA GLY A 129 -6.71 -3.54 26.60
C GLY A 129 -6.01 -4.29 25.47
N TYR A 130 -6.25 -3.95 24.19
CA TYR A 130 -5.48 -4.52 23.09
C TYR A 130 -4.04 -3.99 23.09
N THR A 131 -3.06 -4.88 23.01
CA THR A 131 -1.65 -4.56 23.17
C THR A 131 -0.88 -4.47 21.85
N ASN A 132 -1.41 -5.02 20.75
CA ASN A 132 -0.70 -5.18 19.48
C ASN A 132 -1.47 -4.57 18.30
N VAL A 133 -2.06 -3.38 18.52
CA VAL A 133 -2.77 -2.63 17.47
C VAL A 133 -1.82 -1.69 16.77
N ARG A 134 -1.76 -1.77 15.44
CA ARG A 134 -0.94 -0.89 14.59
C ARG A 134 -1.81 -0.24 13.52
N ARG A 135 -1.28 0.78 12.85
CA ARG A 135 -2.02 1.52 11.82
C ARG A 135 -1.24 1.59 10.52
N TYR A 136 -1.92 1.38 9.41
CA TYR A 136 -1.44 1.80 8.11
C TYR A 136 -2.05 3.18 7.81
N GLN A 137 -1.38 4.24 8.30
CA GLN A 137 -1.89 5.61 8.25
C GLN A 137 -1.96 6.17 6.83
N LEU A 138 -1.09 5.70 5.94
CA LEU A 138 -1.10 6.10 4.54
C LEU A 138 -2.37 5.66 3.81
N GLY A 139 -2.98 4.56 4.22
CA GLY A 139 -4.29 4.10 3.80
C GLY A 139 -4.43 3.80 2.30
N LEU A 140 -5.68 3.65 1.86
CA LEU A 140 -5.99 3.26 0.49
C LEU A 140 -5.47 4.21 -0.59
N PRO A 141 -5.48 5.55 -0.43
CA PRO A 141 -5.00 6.45 -1.48
C PRO A 141 -3.51 6.28 -1.80
N VAL A 142 -2.65 6.16 -0.78
CA VAL A 142 -1.22 5.95 -1.01
C VAL A 142 -0.96 4.53 -1.52
N TRP A 143 -1.67 3.53 -1.00
CA TRP A 143 -1.64 2.17 -1.53
C TRP A 143 -1.84 2.14 -3.05
N ARG A 144 -2.88 2.85 -3.55
CA ARG A 144 -3.17 3.01 -4.97
C ARG A 144 -2.10 3.77 -5.73
N ALA A 145 -1.64 4.91 -5.18
CA ALA A 145 -0.65 5.76 -5.83
C ALA A 145 0.69 5.04 -6.07
N LEU A 146 0.98 4.02 -5.25
CA LEU A 146 2.13 3.14 -5.40
C LEU A 146 1.89 1.97 -6.39
N GLY A 147 0.75 1.96 -7.09
CA GLY A 147 0.43 0.95 -8.12
C GLY A 147 0.00 -0.41 -7.56
N ASN A 148 -0.37 -0.47 -6.27
CA ASN A 148 -0.84 -1.71 -5.68
C ASN A 148 -2.28 -2.04 -6.09
N SER A 149 -2.62 -3.33 -6.11
CA SER A 149 -3.95 -3.83 -6.46
C SER A 149 -5.02 -3.32 -5.51
N VAL A 150 -6.19 -3.00 -6.07
CA VAL A 150 -7.39 -2.63 -5.33
C VAL A 150 -8.55 -3.46 -5.84
N GLN A 151 -9.33 -4.02 -4.92
CA GLN A 151 -10.48 -4.85 -5.25
C GLN A 151 -11.79 -4.07 -5.11
N THR A 152 -12.74 -4.37 -5.97
CA THR A 152 -14.14 -3.94 -5.94
C THR A 152 -15.02 -5.17 -5.75
N ASP A 153 -15.94 -5.14 -4.80
CA ASP A 153 -16.92 -6.21 -4.60
C ASP A 153 -18.17 -6.00 -5.46
N LEU A 154 -19.05 -7.00 -5.52
CA LEU A 154 -20.28 -6.94 -6.32
C LEU A 154 -21.17 -5.73 -5.96
N GLU A 155 -21.35 -5.45 -4.67
CA GLU A 155 -22.15 -4.30 -4.24
C GLU A 155 -21.51 -2.97 -4.60
N GLY A 156 -20.18 -2.90 -4.54
CA GLY A 156 -19.42 -1.74 -5.00
C GLY A 156 -19.52 -1.54 -6.51
N PHE A 157 -19.42 -2.63 -7.28
CA PHE A 157 -19.61 -2.59 -8.73
C PHE A 157 -21.01 -2.09 -9.09
N LYS A 158 -22.06 -2.63 -8.46
CA LYS A 158 -23.45 -2.18 -8.64
C LYS A 158 -23.62 -0.69 -8.34
N TYR A 159 -23.01 -0.23 -7.23
CA TYR A 159 -23.09 1.16 -6.82
C TYR A 159 -22.45 2.08 -7.86
N VAL A 160 -21.24 1.76 -8.32
CA VAL A 160 -20.52 2.53 -9.33
C VAL A 160 -21.28 2.48 -10.67
N PHE A 161 -21.74 1.33 -11.13
CA PHE A 161 -22.45 1.17 -12.38
C PHE A 161 -23.72 2.03 -12.47
N LYS A 162 -24.45 2.17 -11.37
CA LYS A 162 -25.64 3.02 -11.30
C LYS A 162 -25.33 4.51 -11.20
N GLY A 163 -24.29 4.87 -10.43
CA GLY A 163 -24.05 6.25 -10.02
C GLY A 163 -22.95 6.99 -10.77
N ASP A 164 -21.87 6.31 -11.17
CA ASP A 164 -20.72 6.92 -11.85
C ASP A 164 -20.74 6.65 -13.35
N LYS A 165 -21.26 7.61 -14.11
CA LYS A 165 -21.36 7.51 -15.58
C LYS A 165 -20.05 7.79 -16.31
N THR A 166 -19.01 8.19 -15.59
CA THR A 166 -17.67 8.44 -16.14
C THR A 166 -16.75 7.24 -15.96
N ALA A 167 -17.15 6.24 -15.17
CA ALA A 167 -16.36 5.04 -14.95
C ALA A 167 -16.14 4.26 -16.26
N VAL A 168 -14.90 3.82 -16.46
CA VAL A 168 -14.51 2.94 -17.56
C VAL A 168 -14.51 1.50 -17.07
N TYR A 169 -15.26 0.66 -17.77
CA TYR A 169 -15.30 -0.78 -17.50
C TYR A 169 -14.40 -1.51 -18.50
N VAL A 170 -13.49 -2.33 -18.00
CA VAL A 170 -12.53 -3.09 -18.79
C VAL A 170 -12.88 -4.57 -18.68
N ASP A 171 -13.22 -5.18 -19.81
CA ASP A 171 -13.38 -6.62 -19.95
C ASP A 171 -12.03 -7.23 -20.33
N ALA A 172 -11.45 -7.99 -19.42
CA ALA A 172 -10.14 -8.61 -19.61
C ALA A 172 -10.23 -9.99 -20.29
N ARG A 173 -11.43 -10.49 -20.56
CA ARG A 173 -11.63 -11.77 -21.27
C ARG A 173 -11.16 -11.68 -22.71
N GLY A 174 -10.99 -12.85 -23.32
CA GLY A 174 -10.61 -12.94 -24.72
C GLY A 174 -11.59 -12.22 -25.68
N PRO A 175 -11.16 -11.77 -26.88
CA PRO A 175 -12.01 -11.04 -27.82
C PRO A 175 -13.25 -11.81 -28.23
N SER A 176 -13.16 -13.14 -28.34
CA SER A 176 -14.31 -14.00 -28.66
C SER A 176 -15.37 -13.99 -27.57
N GLU A 177 -14.97 -13.98 -26.31
CA GLU A 177 -15.89 -13.92 -25.16
C GLU A 177 -16.50 -12.52 -25.06
N PHE A 178 -15.69 -11.49 -25.22
CA PHE A 178 -16.17 -10.11 -25.31
C PHE A 178 -17.24 -9.91 -26.37
N ALA A 179 -17.02 -10.46 -27.57
CA ALA A 179 -17.96 -10.37 -28.69
C ALA A 179 -19.32 -11.08 -28.44
N LYS A 180 -19.36 -12.09 -27.57
CA LYS A 180 -20.58 -12.76 -27.13
C LYS A 180 -21.43 -11.92 -26.17
N GLY A 181 -20.90 -10.82 -25.69
CA GLY A 181 -21.55 -9.87 -24.76
C GLY A 181 -20.69 -9.52 -23.57
N SER A 182 -20.84 -8.30 -23.10
CA SER A 182 -20.06 -7.72 -22.02
C SER A 182 -20.92 -6.77 -21.18
N VAL A 183 -20.32 -6.13 -20.19
CA VAL A 183 -20.91 -4.97 -19.50
C VAL A 183 -21.11 -3.84 -20.52
N PRO A 184 -22.24 -3.14 -20.51
CA PRO A 184 -22.46 -2.02 -21.42
C PRO A 184 -21.32 -1.00 -21.35
N TRP A 185 -20.89 -0.55 -22.53
CA TRP A 185 -19.80 0.41 -22.72
C TRP A 185 -18.42 -0.08 -22.25
N ALA A 186 -18.26 -1.34 -21.91
CA ALA A 186 -16.96 -1.88 -21.59
C ALA A 186 -16.04 -1.88 -22.81
N VAL A 187 -14.75 -1.68 -22.56
CA VAL A 187 -13.69 -1.84 -23.55
C VAL A 187 -12.97 -3.16 -23.31
N ASN A 188 -12.52 -3.83 -24.38
CA ASN A 188 -11.76 -5.07 -24.21
C ASN A 188 -10.27 -4.76 -24.14
N ILE A 189 -9.65 -5.10 -23.01
CA ILE A 189 -8.21 -4.94 -22.77
C ILE A 189 -7.70 -6.21 -22.10
N GLN A 190 -6.88 -6.96 -22.80
CA GLN A 190 -6.28 -8.18 -22.28
C GLN A 190 -4.96 -7.93 -21.56
N ALA A 191 -4.46 -8.95 -20.88
CA ALA A 191 -3.13 -8.90 -20.28
C ALA A 191 -2.05 -8.58 -21.34
N GLY A 192 -1.16 -7.66 -21.02
CA GLY A 192 -0.12 -7.15 -21.92
C GLY A 192 -0.57 -6.01 -22.85
N GLU A 193 -1.86 -5.62 -22.85
CA GLU A 193 -2.37 -4.57 -23.74
C GLU A 193 -2.50 -3.19 -23.11
N ALA A 194 -2.17 -3.02 -21.82
CA ALA A 194 -2.38 -1.74 -21.11
C ALA A 194 -1.66 -0.54 -21.76
N ASP A 195 -0.47 -0.74 -22.35
CA ASP A 195 0.26 0.30 -23.07
C ASP A 195 -0.50 0.73 -24.33
N LYS A 196 -0.85 -0.24 -25.18
CA LYS A 196 -1.61 0.01 -26.38
C LYS A 196 -2.97 0.66 -26.09
N ALA A 197 -3.66 0.19 -25.04
CA ALA A 197 -4.95 0.74 -24.64
C ALA A 197 -4.85 2.19 -24.14
N ASN A 198 -3.71 2.56 -23.53
CA ASN A 198 -3.44 3.94 -23.16
C ASN A 198 -3.18 4.84 -24.39
N GLU A 199 -2.61 4.30 -25.46
CA GLU A 199 -2.30 5.04 -26.69
C GLU A 199 -3.50 5.16 -27.62
N ASP A 200 -4.30 4.10 -27.75
CA ASP A 200 -5.43 4.04 -28.70
C ASP A 200 -6.76 4.60 -28.15
N GLY A 201 -6.74 5.08 -26.90
CA GLY A 201 -7.88 5.75 -26.26
C GLY A 201 -8.91 4.82 -25.62
N ARG A 202 -8.67 3.49 -25.55
CA ARG A 202 -9.48 2.58 -24.73
C ARG A 202 -9.37 2.91 -23.24
N LEU A 203 -8.25 3.46 -22.81
CA LEU A 203 -8.09 4.04 -21.48
C LEU A 203 -8.13 5.59 -21.53
N PRO A 204 -8.67 6.25 -20.50
CA PRO A 204 -8.84 7.71 -20.48
C PRO A 204 -7.52 8.43 -20.23
N HIS A 205 -6.60 8.46 -21.19
CA HIS A 205 -5.25 8.98 -21.05
C HIS A 205 -5.16 10.46 -20.63
N LYS A 206 -6.21 11.25 -20.92
CA LYS A 206 -6.28 12.68 -20.53
C LYS A 206 -6.71 12.88 -19.07
N ASP A 207 -7.34 11.87 -18.47
CA ASP A 207 -7.78 11.90 -17.07
C ASP A 207 -7.44 10.59 -16.37
N LYS A 208 -6.24 10.54 -15.79
CA LYS A 208 -5.75 9.39 -15.03
C LYS A 208 -6.50 9.14 -13.72
N GLY A 209 -7.32 10.11 -13.29
CA GLY A 209 -8.19 10.01 -12.13
C GLY A 209 -9.52 9.34 -12.39
N THR A 210 -9.89 9.17 -13.66
CA THR A 210 -11.10 8.44 -14.05
C THR A 210 -11.09 7.04 -13.43
N ARG A 211 -12.22 6.65 -12.87
CA ARG A 211 -12.38 5.30 -12.31
C ARG A 211 -12.31 4.24 -13.40
N VAL A 212 -11.47 3.25 -13.22
CA VAL A 212 -11.38 2.09 -14.08
C VAL A 212 -11.68 0.83 -13.26
N ILE A 213 -12.65 0.01 -13.69
CA ILE A 213 -12.95 -1.27 -13.04
C ILE A 213 -12.74 -2.38 -14.07
N VAL A 214 -11.78 -3.25 -13.77
CA VAL A 214 -11.46 -4.41 -14.60
C VAL A 214 -12.25 -5.63 -14.11
N PHE A 215 -12.83 -6.40 -15.03
CA PHE A 215 -13.49 -7.67 -14.71
C PHE A 215 -13.11 -8.73 -15.74
N ALA A 216 -13.27 -10.01 -15.37
CA ALA A 216 -12.97 -11.15 -16.22
C ALA A 216 -13.81 -12.37 -15.80
N ASP A 217 -13.50 -13.54 -16.34
CA ASP A 217 -14.11 -14.81 -15.89
C ASP A 217 -13.55 -15.28 -14.54
N THR A 218 -12.35 -14.77 -14.17
CA THR A 218 -11.76 -14.98 -12.83
C THR A 218 -11.25 -13.68 -12.24
N ALA A 219 -11.28 -13.58 -10.90
CA ALA A 219 -10.72 -12.44 -10.18
C ALA A 219 -9.22 -12.26 -10.43
N GLU A 220 -8.47 -13.36 -10.61
CA GLU A 220 -7.03 -13.33 -10.85
C GLU A 220 -6.70 -12.71 -12.22
N GLU A 221 -7.44 -13.07 -13.26
CA GLU A 221 -7.29 -12.48 -14.60
C GLU A 221 -7.60 -10.97 -14.56
N ALA A 222 -8.72 -10.59 -13.95
CA ALA A 222 -9.10 -9.19 -13.77
C ALA A 222 -8.04 -8.41 -12.96
N ARG A 223 -7.51 -9.01 -11.90
CA ARG A 223 -6.45 -8.44 -11.08
C ARG A 223 -5.19 -8.18 -11.90
N ARG A 224 -4.73 -9.14 -12.68
CA ARG A 224 -3.52 -9.01 -13.50
C ARG A 224 -3.59 -7.79 -14.42
N VAL A 225 -4.71 -7.67 -15.17
CA VAL A 225 -4.92 -6.52 -16.07
C VAL A 225 -5.10 -5.21 -15.28
N GLY A 226 -5.79 -5.25 -14.13
CA GLY A 226 -5.94 -4.10 -13.24
C GLY A 226 -4.61 -3.58 -12.72
N GLU A 227 -3.67 -4.46 -12.39
CA GLU A 227 -2.31 -4.10 -11.96
C GLU A 227 -1.49 -3.47 -13.10
N GLU A 228 -1.63 -3.98 -14.33
CA GLU A 228 -0.98 -3.38 -15.49
C GLU A 228 -1.49 -1.95 -15.73
N ILE A 229 -2.80 -1.74 -15.64
CA ILE A 229 -3.42 -0.42 -15.77
C ILE A 229 -2.99 0.52 -14.64
N ALA A 230 -2.96 0.05 -13.39
CA ALA A 230 -2.52 0.84 -12.24
C ALA A 230 -1.08 1.36 -12.43
N ARG A 231 -0.17 0.51 -12.94
CA ARG A 231 1.22 0.90 -13.26
C ARG A 231 1.34 1.99 -14.34
N LYS A 232 0.28 2.26 -15.11
CA LYS A 232 0.22 3.38 -16.07
C LYS A 232 -0.34 4.66 -15.43
N ALA A 233 -0.24 4.77 -14.12
CA ALA A 233 -0.69 5.89 -13.28
C ALA A 233 -2.23 6.09 -13.26
N TYR A 234 -3.01 5.08 -13.60
CA TYR A 234 -4.46 5.10 -13.36
C TYR A 234 -4.75 4.79 -11.90
N TRP A 235 -4.47 5.76 -11.03
CA TRP A 235 -4.52 5.61 -9.58
C TRP A 235 -5.93 5.34 -9.03
N ASN A 236 -6.99 5.49 -9.82
CA ASN A 236 -8.36 5.13 -9.43
C ASN A 236 -8.82 3.83 -10.11
N SER A 237 -7.88 2.94 -10.47
CA SER A 237 -8.19 1.61 -10.98
C SER A 237 -8.43 0.61 -9.87
N SER A 238 -9.28 -0.38 -10.17
CA SER A 238 -9.54 -1.55 -9.34
C SER A 238 -9.93 -2.73 -10.22
N TYR A 239 -9.91 -3.93 -9.65
CA TYR A 239 -10.45 -5.11 -10.31
C TYR A 239 -11.66 -5.64 -9.56
N PHE A 240 -12.61 -6.23 -10.27
CA PHE A 240 -13.75 -6.91 -9.66
C PHE A 240 -13.29 -8.25 -9.08
N GLY A 241 -13.56 -8.48 -7.79
CA GLY A 241 -13.12 -9.67 -7.05
C GLY A 241 -13.94 -10.93 -7.31
N GLY A 242 -14.98 -10.86 -8.15
CA GLY A 242 -15.82 -11.98 -8.57
C GLY A 242 -15.59 -12.35 -10.04
N THR A 243 -16.60 -12.96 -10.67
CA THR A 243 -16.60 -13.45 -12.05
C THR A 243 -17.55 -12.65 -12.94
N PHE A 244 -17.33 -12.66 -14.26
CA PHE A 244 -18.28 -12.07 -15.19
C PHE A 244 -19.68 -12.73 -15.10
N ALA A 245 -19.73 -14.03 -14.82
CA ALA A 245 -20.99 -14.74 -14.61
C ALA A 245 -21.81 -14.17 -13.43
N GLU A 246 -21.14 -13.78 -12.33
CA GLU A 246 -21.79 -13.11 -11.19
C GLU A 246 -22.31 -11.73 -11.57
N LEU A 247 -21.54 -10.93 -12.33
CA LEU A 247 -22.00 -9.63 -12.84
C LEU A 247 -23.24 -9.80 -13.72
N LYS A 248 -23.24 -10.77 -14.63
CA LYS A 248 -24.39 -11.08 -15.50
C LYS A 248 -25.61 -11.52 -14.68
N SER A 249 -25.41 -12.36 -13.65
CA SER A 249 -26.46 -12.84 -12.76
C SER A 249 -27.07 -11.72 -11.91
N ALA A 250 -26.34 -10.66 -11.66
CA ALA A 250 -26.79 -9.49 -10.91
C ALA A 250 -27.81 -8.62 -11.68
N LYS A 251 -28.01 -8.87 -12.97
CA LYS A 251 -28.99 -8.18 -13.86
C LYS A 251 -28.90 -6.64 -13.74
N LEU A 252 -27.70 -6.09 -13.89
CA LEU A 252 -27.46 -4.64 -13.81
C LEU A 252 -27.85 -3.92 -15.11
N TRP A 253 -27.92 -4.66 -16.21
CA TRP A 253 -28.27 -4.22 -17.57
C TRP A 253 -29.18 -5.21 -18.26
#